data_8379b575ef27a44607e070e4283e8a4d
#
_entry.id   8379b575ef27a44607e070e4283e8a4d
#
_cell.length_a   1.000
_cell.length_b   1.000
_cell.length_c   1.000
_cell.angle_alpha   90.00
_cell.angle_beta   90.00
_cell.angle_gamma   90.00
#
_symmetry.space_group_name_H-M   'P 1'
#
loop_
_entity.id
_entity.type
_entity.pdbx_description
1 polymer ?
#
loop_
_entity_poly.entity_id
_entity_poly.type
_entity_poly.pdbx_seq_one_letter_code
_entity_poly.pdbx_strand_id
1 'polypeptide(L)'
;NVKMVSTCLGGFNCNQLLRHLDYDLIAKNPKILCGFSDITALHNAVYAQTGLVTYHGPHYGTFAFDREAEYTRKAFFDCVMKDTPIMVTPSETAAKYHTIQEGTCEGTIIGGNLCTLNLLQGTPYMPDIRNKVLFLEDDNIMGDYFCYEFDRNLESLLQIEGADTIKGIVFGRFDDSCG
;
A
#
# COMPACT_ATOMS: atom_id res chain seq x y z
N ASN A 1 11.64 -18.40 -15.38
CA ASN A 1 11.97 -18.66 -13.97
C ASN A 1 12.01 -17.40 -13.08
N VAL A 2 11.40 -16.29 -13.52
CA VAL A 2 11.28 -15.08 -12.69
C VAL A 2 10.35 -15.38 -11.51
N LYS A 3 10.77 -15.05 -10.29
CA LYS A 3 10.01 -15.26 -9.06
C LYS A 3 9.42 -13.97 -8.51
N MET A 4 10.04 -12.84 -8.84
CA MET A 4 9.69 -11.54 -8.32
C MET A 4 9.75 -10.48 -9.41
N VAL A 5 8.85 -9.52 -9.31
CA VAL A 5 8.84 -8.25 -10.04
C VAL A 5 8.95 -7.16 -8.98
N SER A 6 10.07 -6.46 -8.94
CA SER A 6 10.27 -5.27 -8.11
C SER A 6 10.26 -4.05 -9.00
N THR A 7 9.54 -3.03 -8.61
CA THR A 7 9.50 -1.78 -9.36
C THR A 7 10.76 -0.94 -9.07
N CYS A 8 11.19 -0.16 -10.04
CA CYS A 8 12.36 0.72 -9.86
C CYS A 8 12.01 1.98 -9.09
N LEU A 9 10.82 2.52 -9.36
CA LEU A 9 10.32 3.79 -8.84
C LEU A 9 8.79 3.78 -8.90
N GLY A 10 8.14 4.69 -8.19
CA GLY A 10 6.72 5.02 -8.34
C GLY A 10 6.45 5.82 -9.62
N GLY A 11 5.59 6.78 -9.55
CA GLY A 11 5.20 7.64 -10.68
C GLY A 11 3.84 8.29 -10.45
N PHE A 12 3.09 8.51 -11.55
CA PHE A 12 1.78 9.15 -11.49
C PHE A 12 0.74 8.50 -12.43
N ASN A 13 1.15 7.54 -13.24
CA ASN A 13 0.35 7.05 -14.36
C ASN A 13 0.15 5.53 -14.35
N CYS A 14 0.44 4.86 -13.25
CA CYS A 14 0.32 3.41 -13.15
C CYS A 14 -1.12 2.94 -13.43
N ASN A 15 -2.11 3.75 -13.03
CA ASN A 15 -3.52 3.49 -13.31
C ASN A 15 -3.85 3.37 -14.82
N GLN A 16 -3.07 4.01 -15.69
CA GLN A 16 -3.28 3.90 -17.15
C GLN A 16 -2.92 2.51 -17.70
N LEU A 17 -2.10 1.76 -17.00
CA LEU A 17 -1.67 0.42 -17.41
C LEU A 17 -2.75 -0.64 -17.15
N LEU A 18 -3.63 -0.44 -16.17
CA LEU A 18 -4.49 -1.47 -15.60
C LEU A 18 -5.36 -2.17 -16.65
N ARG A 19 -5.93 -1.44 -17.59
CA ARG A 19 -6.76 -2.00 -18.67
C ARG A 19 -5.99 -2.80 -19.73
N HIS A 20 -4.67 -2.74 -19.71
CA HIS A 20 -3.80 -3.42 -20.67
C HIS A 20 -3.13 -4.67 -20.10
N LEU A 21 -3.38 -4.97 -18.82
CA LEU A 21 -2.81 -6.14 -18.15
C LEU A 21 -3.65 -7.38 -18.44
N ASP A 22 -2.98 -8.49 -18.66
CA ASP A 22 -3.59 -9.82 -18.76
C ASP A 22 -3.67 -10.43 -17.36
N TYR A 23 -4.78 -10.19 -16.66
CA TYR A 23 -4.99 -10.68 -15.30
C TYR A 23 -5.10 -12.20 -15.22
N ASP A 24 -5.58 -12.86 -16.27
CA ASP A 24 -5.60 -14.32 -16.36
C ASP A 24 -4.18 -14.91 -16.40
N LEU A 25 -3.31 -14.26 -17.17
CA LEU A 25 -1.90 -14.64 -17.21
C LEU A 25 -1.22 -14.42 -15.85
N ILE A 26 -1.50 -13.29 -15.19
CA ILE A 26 -0.97 -12.98 -13.87
C ILE A 26 -1.44 -14.04 -12.86
N ALA A 27 -2.73 -14.36 -12.83
CA ALA A 27 -3.29 -15.36 -11.92
C ALA A 27 -2.68 -16.76 -12.14
N LYS A 28 -2.46 -17.15 -13.39
CA LYS A 28 -1.84 -18.45 -13.73
C LYS A 28 -0.34 -18.51 -13.44
N ASN A 29 0.32 -17.38 -13.31
CA ASN A 29 1.76 -17.29 -13.10
C ASN A 29 2.11 -16.37 -11.92
N PRO A 30 1.67 -16.69 -10.69
CA PRO A 30 1.87 -15.80 -9.55
C PRO A 30 3.36 -15.48 -9.33
N LYS A 31 3.62 -14.22 -9.06
CA LYS A 31 4.94 -13.67 -8.74
C LYS A 31 4.82 -12.78 -7.52
N ILE A 32 5.88 -12.64 -6.78
CA ILE A 32 6.02 -11.56 -5.81
C ILE A 32 6.04 -10.25 -6.60
N LEU A 33 5.07 -9.37 -6.35
CA LEU A 33 5.05 -8.01 -6.88
C LEU A 33 5.28 -7.04 -5.73
N CYS A 34 6.32 -6.22 -5.81
CA CYS A 34 6.71 -5.30 -4.74
C CYS A 34 7.01 -3.90 -5.27
N GLY A 35 6.53 -2.91 -4.54
CA GLY A 35 6.70 -1.48 -4.77
C GLY A 35 5.79 -0.67 -3.86
N PHE A 36 5.81 0.65 -3.96
CA PHE A 36 4.95 1.56 -3.19
C PHE A 36 4.59 2.81 -4.01
N SER A 37 3.97 3.82 -3.39
CA SER A 37 3.54 5.04 -4.06
C SER A 37 2.54 4.73 -5.19
N ASP A 38 2.73 5.25 -6.41
CA ASP A 38 1.87 5.03 -7.58
C ASP A 38 1.63 3.54 -7.92
N ILE A 39 2.51 2.63 -7.47
CA ILE A 39 2.34 1.19 -7.64
C ILE A 39 1.13 0.66 -6.84
N THR A 40 0.61 1.45 -5.91
CA THR A 40 -0.66 1.18 -5.21
C THR A 40 -1.79 0.83 -6.18
N ALA A 41 -1.87 1.52 -7.32
CA ALA A 41 -2.87 1.23 -8.34
C ALA A 41 -2.74 -0.21 -8.86
N LEU A 42 -1.52 -0.64 -9.15
CA LEU A 42 -1.24 -1.99 -9.64
C LEU A 42 -1.50 -3.05 -8.57
N HIS A 43 -1.06 -2.82 -7.33
CA HIS A 43 -1.28 -3.75 -6.22
C HIS A 43 -2.75 -4.05 -6.00
N ASN A 44 -3.56 -3.00 -5.87
CA ASN A 44 -4.98 -3.14 -5.60
C ASN A 44 -5.73 -3.73 -6.79
N ALA A 45 -5.37 -3.37 -8.02
CA ALA A 45 -5.96 -3.95 -9.23
C ALA A 45 -5.64 -5.44 -9.36
N VAL A 46 -4.39 -5.86 -9.15
CA VAL A 46 -4.01 -7.27 -9.17
C VAL A 46 -4.78 -8.05 -8.11
N TYR A 47 -4.86 -7.52 -6.89
CA TYR A 47 -5.64 -8.16 -5.84
C TYR A 47 -7.14 -8.24 -6.19
N ALA A 48 -7.75 -7.16 -6.67
CA ALA A 48 -9.16 -7.12 -7.03
C ALA A 48 -9.52 -8.10 -8.15
N GLN A 49 -8.64 -8.26 -9.14
CA GLN A 49 -8.89 -9.06 -10.33
C GLN A 49 -8.49 -10.53 -10.18
N THR A 50 -7.53 -10.83 -9.31
CA THR A 50 -6.92 -12.18 -9.23
C THR A 50 -6.94 -12.80 -7.84
N GLY A 51 -7.16 -12.01 -6.79
CA GLY A 51 -7.00 -12.43 -5.40
C GLY A 51 -5.55 -12.63 -4.95
N LEU A 52 -4.56 -12.34 -5.80
CA LEU A 52 -3.16 -12.51 -5.45
C LEU A 52 -2.69 -11.42 -4.49
N VAL A 53 -1.99 -11.84 -3.43
CA VAL A 53 -1.34 -10.94 -2.49
C VAL A 53 -0.15 -10.28 -3.16
N THR A 54 -0.01 -8.98 -2.94
CA THR A 54 1.12 -8.16 -3.38
C THR A 54 1.78 -7.48 -2.19
N TYR A 55 2.94 -6.89 -2.37
CA TYR A 55 3.75 -6.35 -1.28
C TYR A 55 3.93 -4.84 -1.44
N HIS A 56 3.29 -4.07 -0.59
CA HIS A 56 3.58 -2.65 -0.44
C HIS A 56 4.91 -2.51 0.31
N GLY A 57 5.97 -2.30 -0.42
CA GLY A 57 7.33 -2.36 0.11
C GLY A 57 8.35 -1.66 -0.81
N PRO A 58 9.65 -1.74 -0.49
CA PRO A 58 10.67 -0.95 -1.12
C PRO A 58 10.75 -1.15 -2.64
N HIS A 59 10.93 -0.07 -3.37
CA HIS A 59 11.42 -0.11 -4.74
C HIS A 59 12.87 -0.61 -4.79
N TYR A 60 13.32 -1.05 -5.95
CA TYR A 60 14.72 -1.43 -6.11
C TYR A 60 15.68 -0.30 -5.72
N GLY A 61 15.36 0.95 -6.09
CA GLY A 61 16.16 2.12 -5.73
C GLY A 61 16.24 2.40 -4.23
N THR A 62 15.22 2.01 -3.45
CA THR A 62 15.18 2.25 -2.00
C THR A 62 16.34 1.55 -1.27
N PHE A 63 16.81 0.42 -1.79
CA PHE A 63 17.93 -0.31 -1.19
C PHE A 63 19.29 0.40 -1.32
N ALA A 64 19.37 1.42 -2.16
CA ALA A 64 20.58 2.24 -2.32
C ALA A 64 20.67 3.41 -1.34
N PHE A 65 19.59 3.73 -0.61
CA PHE A 65 19.61 4.78 0.40
C PHE A 65 20.28 4.27 1.69
N ASP A 66 21.14 5.09 2.28
CA ASP A 66 21.86 4.74 3.51
C ASP A 66 20.97 4.75 4.75
N ARG A 67 19.95 5.63 4.76
CA ARG A 67 19.05 5.79 5.90
C ARG A 67 18.22 4.53 6.09
N GLU A 68 18.37 3.89 7.26
CA GLU A 68 17.64 2.67 7.65
C GLU A 68 17.72 1.50 6.65
N ALA A 69 18.74 1.49 5.80
CA ALA A 69 18.88 0.49 4.75
C ALA A 69 18.95 -0.96 5.30
N GLU A 70 19.55 -1.15 6.48
CA GLU A 70 19.62 -2.48 7.11
C GLU A 70 18.24 -2.93 7.61
N TYR A 71 17.50 -2.03 8.27
CA TYR A 71 16.12 -2.31 8.69
C TYR A 71 15.24 -2.64 7.48
N THR A 72 15.28 -1.83 6.44
CA THR A 72 14.51 -2.03 5.20
C THR A 72 14.84 -3.36 4.54
N ARG A 73 16.13 -3.69 4.39
CA ARG A 73 16.56 -4.98 3.81
C ARG A 73 16.07 -6.15 4.66
N LYS A 74 16.28 -6.08 5.97
CA LYS A 74 15.85 -7.15 6.87
C LYS A 74 14.35 -7.37 6.81
N ALA A 75 13.55 -6.31 6.93
CA ALA A 75 12.10 -6.38 6.86
C ALA A 75 11.62 -6.95 5.52
N PHE A 76 12.18 -6.49 4.41
CA PHE A 76 11.87 -7.01 3.09
C PHE A 76 12.16 -8.51 2.97
N PHE A 77 13.37 -8.97 3.33
CA PHE A 77 13.70 -10.38 3.24
C PHE A 77 12.88 -11.24 4.19
N ASP A 78 12.56 -10.75 5.38
CA ASP A 78 11.67 -11.44 6.32
C ASP A 78 10.27 -11.62 5.70
N CYS A 79 9.76 -10.62 4.98
CA CYS A 79 8.45 -10.69 4.32
C CYS A 79 8.42 -11.62 3.11
N VAL A 80 9.43 -11.59 2.25
CA VAL A 80 9.38 -12.26 0.94
C VAL A 80 10.06 -13.62 0.90
N MET A 81 10.91 -13.94 1.89
CA MET A 81 11.74 -15.15 1.91
C MET A 81 11.38 -16.12 3.03
N LYS A 82 10.57 -15.71 4.01
CA LYS A 82 10.14 -16.56 5.12
C LYS A 82 8.68 -16.95 4.96
N ASP A 83 8.39 -18.21 5.22
CA ASP A 83 7.03 -18.76 5.24
C ASP A 83 6.51 -18.82 6.68
N THR A 84 6.66 -17.71 7.41
CA THR A 84 6.23 -17.58 8.81
C THR A 84 5.56 -16.24 9.01
N PRO A 85 4.59 -16.14 9.94
CA PRO A 85 3.99 -14.86 10.29
C PRO A 85 5.07 -13.85 10.70
N ILE A 86 4.91 -12.61 10.27
CA ILE A 86 5.84 -11.52 10.51
C ILE A 86 5.19 -10.57 11.50
N MET A 87 5.95 -10.19 12.52
CA MET A 87 5.60 -9.07 13.37
C MET A 87 6.31 -7.83 12.83
N VAL A 88 5.53 -6.83 12.42
CA VAL A 88 6.08 -5.53 12.06
C VAL A 88 6.51 -4.82 13.34
N THR A 89 7.81 -4.57 13.47
CA THR A 89 8.38 -3.81 14.57
C THR A 89 8.91 -2.48 14.04
N PRO A 90 8.74 -1.37 14.77
CA PRO A 90 9.32 -0.10 14.35
C PRO A 90 10.85 -0.18 14.30
N SER A 91 11.48 0.64 13.46
CA SER A 91 12.92 0.85 13.55
C SER A 91 13.27 1.56 14.86
N GLU A 92 14.53 1.48 15.29
CA GLU A 92 15.00 2.15 16.53
C GLU A 92 14.87 3.68 16.47
N THR A 93 14.87 4.22 15.24
CA THR A 93 14.74 5.67 14.99
C THR A 93 13.29 6.09 14.72
N ALA A 94 12.35 5.14 14.64
CA ALA A 94 10.96 5.45 14.35
C ALA A 94 10.30 6.23 15.49
N ALA A 95 9.44 7.16 15.14
CA ALA A 95 8.55 7.81 16.09
C ALA A 95 7.63 6.78 16.76
N LYS A 96 7.15 7.10 17.96
CA LYS A 96 6.17 6.25 18.65
C LYS A 96 4.87 6.18 17.84
N TYR A 97 4.22 5.02 17.90
CA TYR A 97 2.87 4.90 17.37
C TYR A 97 1.90 5.76 18.18
N HIS A 98 0.97 6.37 17.47
CA HIS A 98 -0.15 7.10 18.07
C HIS A 98 -1.42 6.29 17.87
N THR A 99 -2.07 5.93 18.96
CA THR A 99 -3.36 5.27 18.93
C THR A 99 -4.45 6.33 18.90
N ILE A 100 -5.20 6.39 17.81
CA ILE A 100 -6.35 7.29 17.66
C ILE A 100 -7.58 6.64 18.31
N GLN A 101 -7.77 5.36 18.07
CA GLN A 101 -8.84 4.57 18.67
C GLN A 101 -8.29 3.21 19.08
N GLU A 102 -8.45 2.86 20.35
CA GLU A 102 -8.04 1.57 20.85
C GLU A 102 -8.91 0.42 20.32
N GLY A 103 -8.29 -0.72 20.09
CA GLY A 103 -8.98 -1.92 19.63
C GLY A 103 -8.03 -2.97 19.08
N THR A 104 -8.61 -4.10 18.72
CA THR A 104 -7.91 -5.20 18.03
C THR A 104 -8.79 -5.68 16.89
N CYS A 105 -8.23 -5.88 15.74
CA CYS A 105 -8.96 -6.42 14.60
C CYS A 105 -8.11 -7.41 13.80
N GLU A 106 -8.79 -8.23 13.00
CA GLU A 106 -8.17 -9.15 12.07
C GLU A 106 -8.88 -9.05 10.72
N GLY A 107 -8.11 -8.99 9.65
CA GLY A 107 -8.65 -8.91 8.30
C GLY A 107 -7.56 -8.84 7.23
N THR A 108 -7.98 -9.02 5.98
CA THR A 108 -7.09 -8.77 4.84
C THR A 108 -6.73 -7.29 4.78
N ILE A 109 -5.44 -7.01 4.65
CA ILE A 109 -4.94 -5.65 4.48
C ILE A 109 -5.05 -5.25 3.00
N ILE A 110 -5.59 -4.08 2.75
CA ILE A 110 -5.57 -3.39 1.45
C ILE A 110 -5.19 -1.93 1.66
N GLY A 111 -4.83 -1.23 0.61
CA GLY A 111 -4.49 0.19 0.71
C GLY A 111 -3.20 0.54 -0.02
N GLY A 112 -2.38 1.38 0.61
CA GLY A 112 -1.16 1.98 0.09
C GLY A 112 -1.28 3.49 0.03
N ASN A 113 -0.78 4.14 -1.02
CA ASN A 113 -0.92 5.57 -1.23
C ASN A 113 -2.39 5.94 -1.43
N LEU A 114 -2.91 6.80 -0.56
CA LEU A 114 -4.34 7.11 -0.49
C LEU A 114 -4.84 7.84 -1.74
N CYS A 115 -4.08 8.82 -2.21
CA CYS A 115 -4.40 9.55 -3.44
C CYS A 115 -4.50 8.58 -4.63
N THR A 116 -3.53 7.69 -4.77
CA THR A 116 -3.50 6.70 -5.85
C THR A 116 -4.62 5.66 -5.72
N LEU A 117 -4.93 5.21 -4.50
CA LEU A 117 -6.03 4.27 -4.26
C LEU A 117 -7.38 4.86 -4.72
N ASN A 118 -7.60 6.14 -4.45
CA ASN A 118 -8.82 6.84 -4.86
C ASN A 118 -9.01 6.93 -6.37
N LEU A 119 -7.94 6.86 -7.16
CA LEU A 119 -8.05 6.79 -8.62
C LEU A 119 -8.76 5.51 -9.12
N LEU A 120 -8.88 4.50 -8.26
CA LEU A 120 -9.55 3.24 -8.62
C LEU A 120 -11.05 3.25 -8.35
N GLN A 121 -11.57 4.22 -7.60
CA GLN A 121 -12.99 4.30 -7.27
C GLN A 121 -13.87 4.31 -8.54
N GLY A 122 -14.94 3.54 -8.52
CA GLY A 122 -15.85 3.41 -9.65
C GLY A 122 -15.31 2.59 -10.83
N THR A 123 -14.13 2.00 -10.69
CA THR A 123 -13.55 1.09 -11.68
C THR A 123 -13.59 -0.37 -11.21
N PRO A 124 -13.48 -1.35 -12.11
CA PRO A 124 -13.38 -2.77 -11.72
C PRO A 124 -12.07 -3.11 -10.99
N TYR A 125 -11.13 -2.18 -10.91
CA TYR A 125 -9.82 -2.35 -10.29
C TYR A 125 -9.82 -1.98 -8.81
N MET A 126 -10.87 -1.34 -8.31
CA MET A 126 -11.02 -1.04 -6.88
C MET A 126 -11.31 -2.34 -6.12
N PRO A 127 -10.51 -2.71 -5.12
CA PRO A 127 -10.83 -3.88 -4.29
C PRO A 127 -12.07 -3.62 -3.42
N ASP A 128 -12.76 -4.68 -3.08
CA ASP A 128 -13.83 -4.60 -2.07
C ASP A 128 -13.22 -4.27 -0.70
N ILE A 129 -13.65 -3.14 -0.13
CA ILE A 129 -13.15 -2.64 1.16
C ILE A 129 -13.86 -3.23 2.37
N ARG A 130 -14.98 -3.94 2.15
CA ARG A 130 -15.79 -4.50 3.23
C ARG A 130 -15.03 -5.52 4.06
N ASN A 131 -15.10 -5.36 5.38
CA ASN A 131 -14.43 -6.24 6.34
C ASN A 131 -12.89 -6.31 6.20
N LYS A 132 -12.28 -5.28 5.61
CA LYS A 132 -10.82 -5.16 5.43
C LYS A 132 -10.19 -4.33 6.53
N VAL A 133 -8.88 -4.43 6.66
CA VAL A 133 -8.03 -3.50 7.38
C VAL A 133 -7.38 -2.60 6.32
N LEU A 134 -7.53 -1.30 6.47
CA LEU A 134 -6.89 -0.34 5.56
C LEU A 134 -5.51 0.03 6.10
N PHE A 135 -4.51 -0.05 5.26
CA PHE A 135 -3.19 0.52 5.51
C PHE A 135 -2.97 1.66 4.52
N LEU A 136 -2.96 2.89 5.03
CA LEU A 136 -2.94 4.10 4.21
C LEU A 136 -1.70 4.94 4.51
N GLU A 137 -1.05 5.40 3.50
CA GLU A 137 0.02 6.40 3.54
C GLU A 137 -0.21 7.40 2.41
N ASP A 138 0.49 8.51 2.42
CA ASP A 138 0.54 9.44 1.31
C ASP A 138 1.86 10.20 1.32
N ASP A 139 2.19 10.85 0.22
CA ASP A 139 3.37 11.70 0.08
C ASP A 139 3.02 13.18 0.29
N ASN A 140 4.03 14.04 0.41
CA ASN A 140 3.82 15.47 0.60
C ASN A 140 3.95 16.30 -0.68
N ILE A 141 3.64 15.73 -1.84
CA ILE A 141 3.71 16.46 -3.13
C ILE A 141 2.87 17.73 -3.09
N MET A 142 1.76 17.72 -2.34
CA MET A 142 0.91 18.89 -2.17
C MET A 142 1.48 19.95 -1.21
N GLY A 143 2.60 19.68 -0.55
CA GLY A 143 3.23 20.63 0.38
C GLY A 143 2.24 21.14 1.44
N ASP A 144 2.10 22.45 1.59
CA ASP A 144 1.22 23.10 2.58
C ASP A 144 -0.25 22.69 2.47
N TYR A 145 -0.67 22.08 1.37
CA TYR A 145 -2.03 21.60 1.15
C TYR A 145 -2.21 20.11 1.49
N PHE A 146 -1.18 19.42 1.96
CA PHE A 146 -1.21 18.00 2.25
C PHE A 146 -2.38 17.60 3.15
N CYS A 147 -2.57 18.29 4.28
CA CYS A 147 -3.64 17.96 5.23
C CYS A 147 -5.04 18.04 4.60
N TYR A 148 -5.26 19.04 3.75
CA TYR A 148 -6.54 19.18 3.05
C TYR A 148 -6.76 18.09 2.01
N GLU A 149 -5.69 17.74 1.28
CA GLU A 149 -5.75 16.69 0.27
C GLU A 149 -5.98 15.33 0.91
N PHE A 150 -5.24 15.02 1.98
CA PHE A 150 -5.38 13.78 2.72
C PHE A 150 -6.79 13.62 3.31
N ASP A 151 -7.30 14.65 3.98
CA ASP A 151 -8.64 14.66 4.56
C ASP A 151 -9.72 14.40 3.51
N ARG A 152 -9.68 15.11 2.37
CA ARG A 152 -10.63 14.92 1.28
C ARG A 152 -10.57 13.53 0.66
N ASN A 153 -9.36 12.99 0.49
CA ASN A 153 -9.16 11.67 -0.06
C ASN A 153 -9.64 10.58 0.91
N LEU A 154 -9.39 10.76 2.21
CA LEU A 154 -9.87 9.85 3.24
C LEU A 154 -11.39 9.85 3.30
N GLU A 155 -12.00 11.02 3.35
CA GLU A 155 -13.46 11.17 3.35
C GLU A 155 -14.08 10.52 2.10
N SER A 156 -13.50 10.74 0.93
CA SER A 156 -13.95 10.09 -0.31
C SER A 156 -13.93 8.57 -0.23
N LEU A 157 -12.88 8.01 0.38
CA LEU A 157 -12.75 6.56 0.57
C LEU A 157 -13.80 6.03 1.57
N LEU A 158 -14.06 6.78 2.65
CA LEU A 158 -15.02 6.41 3.68
C LEU A 158 -16.49 6.57 3.25
N GLN A 159 -16.75 7.21 2.13
CA GLN A 159 -18.09 7.31 1.51
C GLN A 159 -18.40 6.15 0.54
N ILE A 160 -17.46 5.24 0.29
CA ILE A 160 -17.72 4.06 -0.53
C ILE A 160 -18.70 3.14 0.21
N GLU A 161 -19.61 2.51 -0.53
CA GLU A 161 -20.54 1.53 0.01
C GLU A 161 -19.80 0.42 0.78
N GLY A 162 -20.19 0.21 2.02
CA GLY A 162 -19.59 -0.80 2.91
C GLY A 162 -18.39 -0.31 3.71
N ALA A 163 -18.02 0.97 3.62
CA ALA A 163 -16.95 1.55 4.43
C ALA A 163 -17.21 1.44 5.95
N ASP A 164 -18.48 1.42 6.36
CA ASP A 164 -18.92 1.19 7.74
C ASP A 164 -18.54 -0.21 8.29
N THR A 165 -18.16 -1.13 7.42
CA THR A 165 -17.72 -2.48 7.79
C THR A 165 -16.20 -2.61 7.89
N ILE A 166 -15.43 -1.56 7.63
CA ILE A 166 -13.97 -1.55 7.76
C ILE A 166 -13.61 -1.89 9.22
N LYS A 167 -12.70 -2.86 9.39
CA LYS A 167 -12.33 -3.37 10.71
C LYS A 167 -11.31 -2.54 11.44
N GLY A 168 -10.49 -1.80 10.71
CA GLY A 168 -9.47 -0.93 11.26
C GLY A 168 -8.74 -0.17 10.18
N ILE A 169 -8.12 0.94 10.58
CA ILE A 169 -7.31 1.77 9.70
C ILE A 169 -5.96 1.97 10.38
N VAL A 170 -4.89 1.75 9.63
CA VAL A 170 -3.52 2.04 10.04
C VAL A 170 -2.97 3.09 9.09
N PHE A 171 -2.53 4.20 9.64
CA PHE A 171 -1.83 5.22 8.88
C PHE A 171 -0.33 4.98 8.92
N GLY A 172 0.32 5.10 7.78
CA GLY A 172 1.76 5.17 7.67
C GLY A 172 2.29 6.46 8.33
N ARG A 173 3.60 6.55 8.40
CA ARG A 173 4.25 7.76 8.91
C ARG A 173 4.32 8.81 7.80
N PHE A 174 3.83 9.98 8.08
CA PHE A 174 3.97 11.14 7.21
C PHE A 174 5.30 11.85 7.45
N ASP A 175 5.77 12.59 6.45
CA ASP A 175 6.93 13.46 6.58
C ASP A 175 6.62 14.64 7.52
N ASP A 176 7.62 15.10 8.28
CA ASP A 176 7.46 16.23 9.22
C ASP A 176 7.05 17.54 8.52
N SER A 177 7.24 17.63 7.20
CA SER A 177 6.77 18.75 6.38
C SER A 177 5.29 18.69 5.99
N CYS A 178 4.59 17.63 6.39
CA CYS A 178 3.15 17.50 6.14
C CYS A 178 2.24 18.30 7.11
N GLY A 179 2.83 19.08 8.02
CA GLY A 179 2.10 19.98 8.92
C GLY A 179 2.31 19.68 10.39
#